data_bb1cf499f44fbfef9f0a7182f124dd5a
#
_entry.id   bb1cf499f44fbfef9f0a7182f124dd5a
#
_cell.length_a   1.000
_cell.length_b   1.000
_cell.length_c   1.000
_cell.angle_alpha   90.00
_cell.angle_beta   90.00
_cell.angle_gamma   90.00
#
_symmetry.space_group_name_H-M   'P 1'
#
loop_
_entity.id
_entity.type
_entity.pdbx_description
1 polymer ?
#
loop_
_entity_poly.entity_id
_entity_poly.type
_entity_poly.pdbx_seq_one_letter_code
_entity_poly.pdbx_strand_id
1 'polypeptide(L)'
;ASLKVTLAGLLLLGLATVAVYKLDHSATPWLAVPLLLLALNLSAAVATNRVFRRQKALLLFHLALIALVLLAAAGRLSYLKGNAEVTEGAAFETLVQREAGPLHGGRLDALRFVNEGFDIRYLPGPMMDRNINLMRWQDERGRWQAGQIENNRPLILHGYRIYPTSNKGFALRFM
;
A
#
# COMPACT_ATOMS: atom_id res chain seq x y z
N ALA A 1 -13.55 25.06 14.62
CA ALA A 1 -13.08 24.96 13.25
C ALA A 1 -12.52 26.29 12.77
N SER A 2 -11.36 26.30 12.13
CA SER A 2 -10.69 27.52 11.68
C SER A 2 -10.13 27.30 10.27
N LEU A 3 -10.38 28.27 9.38
CA LEU A 3 -9.76 28.31 8.05
C LEU A 3 -8.23 28.33 8.14
N LYS A 4 -7.67 29.05 9.14
CA LYS A 4 -6.22 29.09 9.38
C LYS A 4 -5.66 27.71 9.67
N VAL A 5 -6.35 26.89 10.45
CA VAL A 5 -5.97 25.50 10.75
C VAL A 5 -6.04 24.63 9.50
N THR A 6 -7.06 24.82 8.65
CA THR A 6 -7.15 24.10 7.36
C THR A 6 -5.97 24.43 6.46
N LEU A 7 -5.64 25.73 6.29
CA LEU A 7 -4.52 26.18 5.47
C LEU A 7 -3.19 25.67 6.01
N ALA A 8 -2.97 25.73 7.31
CA ALA A 8 -1.77 25.22 7.96
C ALA A 8 -1.67 23.68 7.77
N GLY A 9 -2.77 22.95 7.93
CA GLY A 9 -2.81 21.51 7.73
C GLY A 9 -2.49 21.11 6.28
N LEU A 10 -3.03 21.84 5.29
CA LEU A 10 -2.72 21.61 3.87
C LEU A 10 -1.25 21.92 3.55
N LEU A 11 -0.71 23.01 4.10
CA LEU A 11 0.71 23.36 3.95
C LEU A 11 1.60 22.27 4.56
N LEU A 12 1.30 21.83 5.78
CA LEU A 12 2.02 20.73 6.44
C LEU A 12 1.96 19.44 5.64
N LEU A 13 0.79 19.11 5.08
CA LEU A 13 0.63 17.93 4.22
C LEU A 13 1.49 18.03 2.96
N GLY A 14 1.51 19.21 2.31
CA GLY A 14 2.35 19.45 1.15
C GLY A 14 3.84 19.32 1.48
N LEU A 15 4.31 19.96 2.58
CA LEU A 15 5.69 19.86 3.04
C LEU A 15 6.06 18.42 3.43
N ALA A 16 5.16 17.70 4.13
CA ALA A 16 5.38 16.31 4.47
C ALA A 16 5.51 15.41 3.23
N THR A 17 4.69 15.64 2.19
CA THR A 17 4.80 14.90 0.93
C THR A 17 6.14 15.11 0.24
N VAL A 18 6.62 16.36 0.19
CA VAL A 18 7.93 16.70 -0.38
C VAL A 18 9.07 16.09 0.44
N ALA A 19 8.98 16.18 1.77
CA ALA A 19 9.99 15.63 2.68
C ALA A 19 10.11 14.10 2.52
N VAL A 20 9.00 13.40 2.50
CA VAL A 20 8.94 11.95 2.26
C VAL A 20 9.58 11.56 0.93
N TYR A 21 9.26 12.31 -0.14
CA TYR A 21 9.80 12.04 -1.47
C TYR A 21 11.32 12.27 -1.54
N LYS A 22 11.84 13.30 -0.85
CA LYS A 22 13.26 13.68 -0.91
C LYS A 22 14.16 12.90 0.05
N LEU A 23 13.64 12.51 1.21
CA LEU A 23 14.45 11.97 2.32
C LEU A 23 14.40 10.43 2.38
N ASP A 24 13.65 9.78 1.49
CA ASP A 24 13.47 8.32 1.46
C ASP A 24 13.15 7.71 2.84
N HIS A 25 12.45 8.49 3.66
CA HIS A 25 12.07 8.12 5.02
C HIS A 25 10.69 7.46 5.04
N SER A 26 10.42 6.66 6.07
CA SER A 26 9.10 6.06 6.25
C SER A 26 8.02 7.16 6.26
N ALA A 27 7.15 7.12 5.25
CA ALA A 27 6.15 8.16 4.97
C ALA A 27 5.07 8.27 6.05
N THR A 28 4.89 7.23 6.86
CA THR A 28 3.68 7.04 7.65
C THR A 28 3.39 8.12 8.69
N PRO A 29 4.30 8.46 9.63
CA PRO A 29 3.96 9.45 10.64
C PRO A 29 3.85 10.86 10.05
N TRP A 30 4.66 11.17 9.05
CA TRP A 30 4.70 12.50 8.40
C TRP A 30 3.42 12.83 7.63
N LEU A 31 2.76 11.82 7.05
CA LEU A 31 1.52 12.00 6.29
C LEU A 31 0.27 11.79 7.14
N ALA A 32 0.29 10.88 8.11
CA ALA A 32 -0.87 10.58 8.93
C ALA A 32 -1.25 11.76 9.85
N VAL A 33 -0.26 12.45 10.45
CA VAL A 33 -0.50 13.56 11.38
C VAL A 33 -1.26 14.73 10.73
N PRO A 34 -0.81 15.31 9.60
CA PRO A 34 -1.57 16.40 8.96
C PRO A 34 -2.94 15.94 8.44
N LEU A 35 -3.08 14.70 7.99
CA LEU A 35 -4.38 14.16 7.58
C LEU A 35 -5.36 14.07 8.74
N LEU A 36 -4.92 13.58 9.90
CA LEU A 36 -5.77 13.52 11.11
C LEU A 36 -6.13 14.92 11.60
N LEU A 37 -5.18 15.87 11.58
CA LEU A 37 -5.45 17.27 11.94
C LEU A 37 -6.53 17.89 11.04
N LEU A 38 -6.44 17.66 9.73
CA LEU A 38 -7.45 18.14 8.77
C LEU A 38 -8.81 17.50 9.02
N ALA A 39 -8.85 16.19 9.28
CA ALA A 39 -10.09 15.47 9.58
C ALA A 39 -10.75 16.01 10.86
N LEU A 40 -9.99 16.24 11.93
CA LEU A 40 -10.48 16.80 13.19
C LEU A 40 -11.01 18.22 13.01
N ASN A 41 -10.27 19.08 12.29
CA ASN A 41 -10.71 20.46 12.04
C ASN A 41 -11.98 20.49 11.19
N LEU A 42 -12.08 19.63 10.17
CA LEU A 42 -13.26 19.53 9.32
C LEU A 42 -14.46 18.96 10.09
N SER A 43 -14.26 17.95 10.94
CA SER A 43 -15.29 17.40 11.82
C SER A 43 -15.82 18.44 12.79
N ALA A 44 -14.92 19.24 13.38
CA ALA A 44 -15.30 20.36 14.24
C ALA A 44 -16.11 21.42 13.45
N ALA A 45 -15.76 21.71 12.19
CA ALA A 45 -16.51 22.62 11.34
C ALA A 45 -17.95 22.14 11.11
N VAL A 46 -18.10 20.87 10.75
CA VAL A 46 -19.42 20.24 10.53
C VAL A 46 -20.25 20.24 11.79
N ALA A 47 -19.66 19.93 12.94
CA ALA A 47 -20.36 19.88 14.22
C ALA A 47 -20.85 21.26 14.73
N THR A 48 -20.03 22.30 14.54
CA THR A 48 -20.29 23.62 15.13
C THR A 48 -21.05 24.60 14.23
N ASN A 49 -20.94 24.46 12.91
CA ASN A 49 -21.53 25.40 11.98
C ASN A 49 -22.97 25.01 11.60
N ARG A 50 -23.93 25.88 11.95
CA ARG A 50 -25.36 25.67 11.69
C ARG A 50 -25.73 25.57 10.21
N VAL A 51 -24.89 26.07 9.29
CA VAL A 51 -25.13 25.99 7.84
C VAL A 51 -25.24 24.54 7.38
N PHE A 52 -24.43 23.64 7.93
CA PHE A 52 -24.48 22.21 7.58
C PHE A 52 -25.80 21.54 7.98
N ARG A 53 -26.46 22.01 9.07
CA ARG A 53 -27.77 21.47 9.48
C ARG A 53 -28.91 21.88 8.52
N ARG A 54 -28.75 23.00 7.84
CA ARG A 54 -29.75 23.52 6.88
C ARG A 54 -29.53 23.01 5.47
N GLN A 55 -28.28 22.80 5.08
CA GLN A 55 -27.88 22.38 3.72
C GLN A 55 -27.40 20.93 3.73
N LYS A 56 -28.33 19.98 3.54
CA LYS A 56 -28.03 18.53 3.60
C LYS A 56 -27.01 18.09 2.56
N ALA A 57 -27.05 18.65 1.34
CA ALA A 57 -26.08 18.34 0.31
C ALA A 57 -24.65 18.76 0.71
N LEU A 58 -24.50 19.95 1.32
CA LEU A 58 -23.23 20.45 1.83
C LEU A 58 -22.72 19.57 2.98
N LEU A 59 -23.60 19.16 3.88
CA LEU A 59 -23.27 18.23 4.96
C LEU A 59 -22.74 16.90 4.40
N LEU A 60 -23.47 16.29 3.46
CA LEU A 60 -23.07 15.01 2.86
C LEU A 60 -21.71 15.10 2.18
N PHE A 61 -21.47 16.18 1.43
CA PHE A 61 -20.16 16.41 0.79
C PHE A 61 -19.02 16.46 1.81
N HIS A 62 -19.18 17.19 2.92
CA HIS A 62 -18.14 17.31 3.94
C HIS A 62 -17.94 16.01 4.74
N LEU A 63 -19.01 15.25 4.99
CA LEU A 63 -18.89 13.92 5.59
C LEU A 63 -18.14 12.96 4.68
N ALA A 64 -18.37 13.03 3.37
CA ALA A 64 -17.59 12.24 2.41
C ALA A 64 -16.10 12.61 2.40
N LEU A 65 -15.77 13.92 2.49
CA LEU A 65 -14.39 14.38 2.63
C LEU A 65 -13.74 13.88 3.92
N ILE A 66 -14.44 13.94 5.06
CA ILE A 66 -13.95 13.41 6.33
C ILE A 66 -13.67 11.91 6.20
N ALA A 67 -14.60 11.15 5.64
CA ALA A 67 -14.43 9.71 5.43
C ALA A 67 -13.20 9.41 4.54
N LEU A 68 -13.02 10.15 3.45
CA LEU A 68 -11.88 10.00 2.54
C LEU A 68 -10.55 10.27 3.26
N VAL A 69 -10.46 11.36 4.03
CA VAL A 69 -9.23 11.69 4.78
C VAL A 69 -8.93 10.65 5.85
N LEU A 70 -9.96 10.17 6.57
CA LEU A 70 -9.80 9.12 7.58
C LEU A 70 -9.36 7.79 6.96
N LEU A 71 -9.94 7.41 5.82
CA LEU A 71 -9.54 6.21 5.09
C LEU A 71 -8.09 6.32 4.58
N ALA A 72 -7.68 7.48 4.07
CA ALA A 72 -6.31 7.72 3.67
C ALA A 72 -5.33 7.62 4.85
N ALA A 73 -5.68 8.21 6.01
CA ALA A 73 -4.89 8.10 7.22
C ALA A 73 -4.81 6.65 7.73
N ALA A 74 -5.94 5.94 7.77
CA ALA A 74 -5.99 4.54 8.16
C ALA A 74 -5.14 3.66 7.22
N GLY A 75 -5.23 3.91 5.91
CA GLY A 75 -4.40 3.23 4.92
C GLY A 75 -2.90 3.45 5.16
N ARG A 76 -2.49 4.67 5.55
CA ARG A 76 -1.10 4.97 5.92
C ARG A 76 -0.64 4.34 7.22
N LEU A 77 -1.53 4.15 8.16
CA LEU A 77 -1.21 3.51 9.44
C LEU A 77 -1.12 1.97 9.32
N SER A 78 -1.87 1.37 8.42
CA SER A 78 -2.00 -0.09 8.28
C SER A 78 -1.26 -0.69 7.08
N TYR A 79 -0.59 0.12 6.25
CA TYR A 79 0.05 -0.38 5.04
C TYR A 79 1.27 -1.27 5.32
N LEU A 80 1.58 -2.10 4.33
CA LEU A 80 2.84 -2.81 4.21
C LEU A 80 3.30 -2.71 2.75
N LYS A 81 4.57 -2.38 2.57
CA LYS A 81 5.29 -2.50 1.30
C LYS A 81 6.59 -3.24 1.57
N GLY A 82 6.95 -4.14 0.69
CA GLY A 82 8.20 -4.87 0.84
C GLY A 82 8.59 -5.61 -0.42
N ASN A 83 9.85 -6.00 -0.48
CA ASN A 83 10.42 -6.82 -1.53
C ASN A 83 10.87 -8.16 -0.95
N ALA A 84 10.57 -9.24 -1.65
CA ALA A 84 11.06 -10.57 -1.34
C ALA A 84 11.90 -11.09 -2.51
N GLU A 85 12.98 -11.77 -2.21
CA GLU A 85 13.76 -12.52 -3.17
C GLU A 85 13.41 -13.99 -2.99
N VAL A 86 12.79 -14.58 -4.01
CA VAL A 86 12.35 -15.98 -3.97
C VAL A 86 12.90 -16.68 -5.20
N THR A 87 13.89 -17.56 -4.99
CA THR A 87 14.49 -18.34 -6.07
C THR A 87 13.49 -19.34 -6.63
N GLU A 88 13.72 -19.79 -7.86
CA GLU A 88 12.89 -20.83 -8.48
C GLU A 88 12.92 -22.12 -7.65
N GLY A 89 11.76 -22.69 -7.42
CA GLY A 89 11.56 -23.85 -6.56
C GLY A 89 11.58 -23.55 -5.05
N ALA A 90 11.90 -22.34 -4.63
CA ALA A 90 11.93 -21.97 -3.21
C ALA A 90 10.58 -21.43 -2.72
N ALA A 91 10.33 -21.65 -1.43
CA ALA A 91 9.22 -21.04 -0.73
C ALA A 91 9.55 -19.60 -0.30
N PHE A 92 8.53 -18.79 -0.14
CA PHE A 92 8.66 -17.50 0.52
C PHE A 92 9.01 -17.69 2.00
N GLU A 93 10.04 -17.00 2.47
CA GLU A 93 10.46 -17.02 3.88
C GLU A 93 10.26 -15.67 4.53
N THR A 94 10.79 -14.59 3.95
CA THR A 94 10.74 -13.26 4.53
C THR A 94 10.88 -12.17 3.49
N LEU A 95 10.67 -10.93 3.91
CA LEU A 95 10.95 -9.74 3.11
C LEU A 95 12.40 -9.29 3.33
N VAL A 96 13.12 -9.03 2.25
CA VAL A 96 14.47 -8.43 2.26
C VAL A 96 14.38 -6.95 2.63
N GLN A 97 13.39 -6.25 2.08
CA GLN A 97 13.09 -4.87 2.42
C GLN A 97 11.65 -4.78 2.89
N ARG A 98 11.42 -4.07 3.98
CA ARG A 98 10.10 -3.91 4.57
C ARG A 98 9.88 -2.48 5.03
N GLU A 99 8.78 -1.90 4.62
CA GLU A 99 8.23 -0.66 5.13
C GLU A 99 6.78 -0.90 5.57
N ALA A 100 6.46 -0.64 6.83
CA ALA A 100 5.15 -0.92 7.39
C ALA A 100 4.65 0.25 8.24
N GLY A 101 3.34 0.48 8.21
CA GLY A 101 2.67 1.38 9.12
C GLY A 101 2.62 0.80 10.55
N PRO A 102 2.52 1.67 11.58
CA PRO A 102 2.56 1.25 12.98
C PRO A 102 1.38 0.36 13.41
N LEU A 103 0.27 0.38 12.67
CA LEU A 103 -0.91 -0.45 12.92
C LEU A 103 -1.00 -1.65 11.97
N HIS A 104 0.07 -1.94 11.25
CA HIS A 104 0.09 -3.11 10.38
C HIS A 104 0.07 -4.39 11.23
N GLY A 105 -1.06 -5.10 11.20
CA GLY A 105 -1.29 -6.31 12.00
C GLY A 105 -0.72 -7.57 11.36
N GLY A 106 0.60 -7.65 11.23
CA GLY A 106 1.42 -8.70 10.61
C GLY A 106 0.82 -10.10 10.43
N ARG A 107 0.37 -10.40 9.20
CA ARG A 107 0.01 -11.76 8.78
C ARG A 107 1.01 -12.33 7.77
N LEU A 108 2.22 -11.76 7.70
CA LEU A 108 3.25 -12.25 6.78
C LEU A 108 3.59 -13.72 7.04
N ASP A 109 3.59 -14.12 8.31
CA ASP A 109 3.87 -15.51 8.71
C ASP A 109 2.83 -16.51 8.21
N ALA A 110 1.65 -16.04 7.80
CA ALA A 110 0.61 -16.88 7.20
C ALA A 110 0.80 -17.09 5.68
N LEU A 111 1.67 -16.31 5.03
CA LEU A 111 1.90 -16.43 3.59
C LEU A 111 2.67 -17.72 3.30
N ARG A 112 2.06 -18.57 2.48
CA ARG A 112 2.67 -19.81 1.99
C ARG A 112 2.56 -19.83 0.48
N PHE A 113 3.67 -19.51 -0.19
CA PHE A 113 3.76 -19.61 -1.64
C PHE A 113 5.17 -20.01 -2.07
N VAL A 114 5.26 -20.58 -3.25
CA VAL A 114 6.48 -21.05 -3.89
C VAL A 114 6.57 -20.38 -5.26
N ASN A 115 7.74 -19.91 -5.62
CA ASN A 115 8.02 -19.46 -6.99
C ASN A 115 8.44 -20.69 -7.81
N GLU A 116 7.63 -21.10 -8.80
CA GLU A 116 7.91 -22.25 -9.66
C GLU A 116 8.66 -21.87 -10.95
N GLY A 117 8.96 -20.59 -11.13
CA GLY A 117 9.70 -20.09 -12.27
C GLY A 117 9.15 -18.77 -12.82
N PHE A 118 9.77 -18.27 -13.87
CA PHE A 118 9.34 -17.05 -14.52
C PHE A 118 9.55 -17.11 -16.05
N ASP A 119 8.74 -16.38 -16.78
CA ASP A 119 8.87 -16.14 -18.22
C ASP A 119 8.91 -14.63 -18.48
N ILE A 120 9.99 -14.17 -19.11
CA ILE A 120 10.14 -12.77 -19.51
C ILE A 120 10.30 -12.71 -21.02
N ARG A 121 9.48 -11.87 -21.65
CA ARG A 121 9.59 -11.54 -23.08
C ARG A 121 9.94 -10.09 -23.26
N TYR A 122 10.83 -9.85 -24.22
CA TYR A 122 11.24 -8.54 -24.63
C TYR A 122 10.77 -8.28 -26.06
N LEU A 123 10.34 -7.06 -26.35
CA LEU A 123 10.20 -6.55 -27.72
C LEU A 123 11.58 -6.33 -28.32
N PRO A 124 11.69 -6.14 -29.64
CA PRO A 124 12.96 -5.73 -30.23
C PRO A 124 13.52 -4.49 -29.49
N GLY A 125 14.68 -4.65 -28.82
CA GLY A 125 15.26 -3.66 -27.90
C GLY A 125 15.09 -4.02 -26.41
N PRO A 126 15.36 -3.08 -25.49
CA PRO A 126 15.36 -3.36 -24.03
C PRO A 126 13.95 -3.29 -23.39
N MET A 127 12.90 -3.07 -24.18
CA MET A 127 11.55 -2.92 -23.66
C MET A 127 10.96 -4.29 -23.30
N MET A 128 10.58 -4.45 -22.05
CA MET A 128 9.91 -5.65 -21.55
C MET A 128 8.46 -5.67 -22.05
N ASP A 129 8.07 -6.74 -22.73
CA ASP A 129 6.71 -6.97 -23.20
C ASP A 129 5.89 -7.72 -22.13
N ARG A 130 6.46 -8.79 -21.60
CA ARG A 130 5.75 -9.66 -20.66
C ARG A 130 6.66 -10.12 -19.53
N ASN A 131 6.12 -10.09 -18.30
CA ASN A 131 6.78 -10.55 -17.10
C ASN A 131 5.79 -11.38 -16.27
N ILE A 132 6.00 -12.68 -16.27
CA ILE A 132 5.14 -13.65 -15.60
C ILE A 132 5.97 -14.44 -14.60
N ASN A 133 5.42 -14.66 -13.39
CA ASN A 133 5.90 -15.70 -12.49
C ASN A 133 4.86 -16.80 -12.36
N LEU A 134 5.33 -18.03 -12.41
CA LEU A 134 4.55 -19.21 -12.07
C LEU A 134 4.62 -19.41 -10.56
N MET A 135 3.45 -19.49 -9.93
CA MET A 135 3.35 -19.50 -8.49
C MET A 135 2.48 -20.66 -8.03
N ARG A 136 2.86 -21.25 -6.90
CA ARG A 136 2.01 -22.18 -6.16
C ARG A 136 1.84 -21.65 -4.73
N TRP A 137 0.62 -21.64 -4.22
CA TRP A 137 0.30 -21.08 -2.91
C TRP A 137 -0.75 -21.88 -2.17
N GLN A 138 -0.78 -21.73 -0.83
CA GLN A 138 -1.88 -22.24 -0.03
C GLN A 138 -2.98 -21.18 0.09
N ASP A 139 -4.22 -21.57 -0.23
CA ASP A 139 -5.40 -20.74 -0.01
C ASP A 139 -5.74 -20.64 1.50
N GLU A 140 -6.76 -19.85 1.84
CA GLU A 140 -7.22 -19.68 3.23
C GLU A 140 -7.70 -20.97 3.91
N ARG A 141 -7.95 -22.02 3.12
CA ARG A 141 -8.34 -23.35 3.59
C ARG A 141 -7.16 -24.33 3.66
N GLY A 142 -5.93 -23.84 3.44
CA GLY A 142 -4.73 -24.64 3.42
C GLY A 142 -4.53 -25.53 2.17
N ARG A 143 -5.34 -25.37 1.12
CA ARG A 143 -5.24 -26.15 -0.12
C ARG A 143 -4.26 -25.49 -1.08
N TRP A 144 -3.41 -26.30 -1.70
CA TRP A 144 -2.49 -25.82 -2.71
C TRP A 144 -3.22 -25.46 -4.01
N GLN A 145 -2.94 -24.27 -4.49
CA GLN A 145 -3.38 -23.72 -5.77
C GLN A 145 -2.15 -23.40 -6.60
N ALA A 146 -2.28 -23.41 -7.92
CA ALA A 146 -1.24 -23.00 -8.86
C ALA A 146 -1.79 -21.98 -9.85
N GLY A 147 -0.95 -21.09 -10.31
CA GLY A 147 -1.30 -20.06 -11.28
C GLY A 147 -0.15 -19.16 -11.60
N GLN A 148 -0.44 -18.09 -12.33
CA GLN A 148 0.55 -17.12 -12.76
C GLN A 148 0.20 -15.72 -12.24
N ILE A 149 1.23 -14.94 -11.96
CA ILE A 149 1.13 -13.52 -11.63
C ILE A 149 1.83 -12.67 -12.68
N GLU A 150 1.27 -11.51 -12.94
CA GLU A 150 1.75 -10.53 -13.90
C GLU A 150 1.71 -9.13 -13.28
N ASN A 151 2.33 -8.13 -13.92
CA ASN A 151 2.35 -6.75 -13.42
C ASN A 151 0.94 -6.19 -13.12
N ASN A 152 -0.05 -6.56 -13.96
CA ASN A 152 -1.44 -6.11 -13.81
C ASN A 152 -2.35 -7.18 -13.20
N ARG A 153 -1.80 -8.35 -12.83
CA ARG A 153 -2.56 -9.48 -12.27
C ARG A 153 -1.82 -10.08 -11.08
N PRO A 154 -1.85 -9.42 -9.92
CA PRO A 154 -1.18 -9.90 -8.71
C PRO A 154 -1.88 -11.12 -8.11
N LEU A 155 -1.13 -11.92 -7.36
CA LEU A 155 -1.71 -12.86 -6.41
C LEU A 155 -2.23 -12.07 -5.19
N ILE A 156 -3.49 -12.31 -4.82
CA ILE A 156 -4.06 -11.78 -3.57
C ILE A 156 -4.11 -12.93 -2.57
N LEU A 157 -3.34 -12.81 -1.49
CA LEU A 157 -3.26 -13.82 -0.45
C LEU A 157 -3.25 -13.16 0.93
N HIS A 158 -4.17 -13.56 1.80
CA HIS A 158 -4.35 -13.00 3.15
C HIS A 158 -4.39 -11.45 3.19
N GLY A 159 -4.98 -10.83 2.15
CA GLY A 159 -5.08 -9.37 2.03
C GLY A 159 -3.85 -8.68 1.44
N TYR A 160 -2.77 -9.41 1.17
CA TYR A 160 -1.60 -8.88 0.47
C TYR A 160 -1.72 -9.06 -1.03
N ARG A 161 -1.17 -8.09 -1.77
CA ARG A 161 -1.02 -8.16 -3.23
C ARG A 161 0.44 -8.42 -3.56
N ILE A 162 0.72 -9.55 -4.18
CA ILE A 162 2.06 -10.01 -4.54
C ILE A 162 2.22 -9.82 -6.05
N TYR A 163 3.17 -8.99 -6.44
CA TYR A 163 3.49 -8.66 -7.82
C TYR A 163 4.86 -9.22 -8.20
N PRO A 164 5.06 -9.61 -9.46
CA PRO A 164 6.41 -9.86 -9.95
C PRO A 164 7.18 -8.54 -10.05
N THR A 165 8.47 -8.57 -9.79
CA THR A 165 9.37 -7.43 -10.06
C THR A 165 10.05 -7.59 -11.41
N SER A 166 10.52 -6.49 -11.99
CA SER A 166 11.35 -6.51 -13.21
C SER A 166 12.78 -6.97 -12.92
N ASN A 167 13.21 -6.92 -11.66
CA ASN A 167 14.54 -7.40 -11.27
C ASN A 167 14.54 -8.92 -11.16
N LYS A 168 15.06 -9.59 -12.18
CA LYS A 168 15.26 -11.03 -12.24
C LYS A 168 16.75 -11.29 -12.36
N GLY A 169 17.24 -12.22 -11.58
CA GLY A 169 18.66 -12.58 -11.55
C GLY A 169 18.85 -14.08 -11.37
N PHE A 170 20.09 -14.53 -11.52
CA PHE A 170 20.48 -15.89 -11.21
C PHE A 170 20.96 -15.95 -9.76
N ALA A 171 20.44 -16.91 -9.00
CA ALA A 171 20.92 -17.22 -7.66
C ALA A 171 21.77 -18.50 -7.72
N LEU A 172 23.00 -18.43 -7.23
CA LEU A 172 23.84 -19.62 -7.07
C LEU A 172 23.35 -20.40 -5.85
N ARG A 173 23.07 -21.68 -6.04
CA ARG A 173 22.70 -22.59 -4.97
C ARG A 173 23.90 -23.47 -4.66
N PHE A 174 24.49 -23.31 -3.48
CA PHE A 174 25.52 -24.20 -2.96
C PHE A 174 24.84 -25.37 -2.24
N MET A 175 25.22 -26.58 -2.58
CA MET A 175 24.78 -27.80 -1.90
C MET A 175 25.85 -28.26 -0.92
#